data_ad2366ac373b537f8400f62ddf00a16d
#
_entry.id   ad2366ac373b537f8400f62ddf00a16d
#
_cell.length_a   1.000
_cell.length_b   1.000
_cell.length_c   1.000
_cell.angle_alpha   90.00
_cell.angle_beta   90.00
_cell.angle_gamma   90.00
#
_symmetry.space_group_name_H-M   'P 1'
#
loop_
_entity.id
_entity.type
_entity.pdbx_description
1 polymer ?
#
loop_
_entity_poly.entity_id
_entity_poly.type
_entity_poly.pdbx_seq_one_letter_code
_entity_poly.pdbx_strand_id
1 'polypeptide(L)'
;DVYKRQEVSALLGRMPSAVGYQPTLATEMGAMQERITSTKKGSITSVQAVYVPADDLTDPAPATTFAHLDATTVLSRKIAELGIYPAVDPLDSTSRILTPEILGDEHYNCAQRVKELLQRYKELQDIIAILGMEELSEEDKLAVARARRVQRFLSQPFHVAEQFTGIPGVLVDIKDTIKGFNMIMDGELDHLPEAAFNLKGTIEEAIEAGEKMLAEAKES
;
A
#
# COMPACT_ATOMS: atom_id res chain seq x y z
N ASP A 1 -27.40 -6.79 8.37
CA ASP A 1 -26.63 -7.48 7.33
C ASP A 1 -26.45 -8.98 7.61
N VAL A 2 -26.01 -9.34 8.82
CA VAL A 2 -25.92 -10.76 9.25
C VAL A 2 -27.28 -11.46 9.14
N TYR A 3 -28.34 -10.83 9.55
CA TYR A 3 -29.69 -11.39 9.46
C TYR A 3 -30.13 -11.67 8.01
N LYS A 4 -29.81 -10.76 7.08
CA LYS A 4 -30.11 -10.96 5.66
C LYS A 4 -29.37 -12.15 5.07
N ARG A 5 -28.10 -12.32 5.44
CA ARG A 5 -27.29 -13.48 5.01
C ARG A 5 -27.82 -14.80 5.57
N GLN A 6 -28.25 -14.79 6.85
CA GLN A 6 -28.90 -15.95 7.48
C GLN A 6 -30.22 -16.30 6.78
N GLU A 7 -31.00 -15.30 6.42
CA GLU A 7 -32.25 -15.47 5.70
C GLU A 7 -32.03 -16.13 4.31
N VAL A 8 -31.04 -15.68 3.57
CA VAL A 8 -30.65 -16.28 2.29
C VAL A 8 -30.21 -17.74 2.49
N SER A 9 -29.41 -18.04 3.49
CA SER A 9 -29.00 -19.43 3.81
C SER A 9 -30.18 -20.30 4.14
N ALA A 10 -31.13 -19.80 4.93
CA ALA A 10 -32.36 -20.51 5.29
C ALA A 10 -33.25 -20.80 4.08
N LEU A 11 -33.43 -19.82 3.17
CA LEU A 11 -34.17 -19.98 1.93
C LEU A 11 -33.56 -21.03 1.00
N LEU A 12 -32.22 -21.16 1.03
CA LEU A 12 -31.50 -22.18 0.26
C LEU A 12 -31.44 -23.55 0.98
N GLY A 13 -32.08 -23.70 2.15
CA GLY A 13 -32.09 -24.93 2.93
C GLY A 13 -30.72 -25.27 3.54
N ARG A 14 -29.89 -24.29 3.84
CA ARG A 14 -28.55 -24.47 4.38
C ARG A 14 -28.44 -23.82 5.75
N MET A 15 -27.65 -24.42 6.65
CA MET A 15 -27.31 -23.77 7.93
C MET A 15 -26.30 -22.66 7.68
N PRO A 16 -26.53 -21.43 8.21
CA PRO A 16 -25.59 -20.35 8.08
C PRO A 16 -24.30 -20.65 8.88
N SER A 17 -23.17 -20.28 8.30
CA SER A 17 -21.87 -20.30 8.97
C SER A 17 -21.64 -19.04 9.81
N ALA A 18 -20.42 -18.85 10.32
CA ALA A 18 -20.03 -17.64 11.04
C ALA A 18 -20.38 -16.37 10.25
N VAL A 19 -20.83 -15.31 10.94
CA VAL A 19 -21.24 -14.03 10.37
C VAL A 19 -22.39 -14.14 9.35
N GLY A 20 -23.12 -15.26 9.34
CA GLY A 20 -24.30 -15.50 8.51
C GLY A 20 -24.02 -15.86 7.04
N TYR A 21 -22.76 -16.14 6.67
CA TYR A 21 -22.45 -16.64 5.34
C TYR A 21 -22.89 -18.08 5.14
N GLN A 22 -23.12 -18.47 3.88
CA GLN A 22 -23.39 -19.86 3.53
C GLN A 22 -22.17 -20.76 3.85
N PRO A 23 -22.38 -22.00 4.28
CA PRO A 23 -21.27 -22.92 4.59
C PRO A 23 -20.45 -23.32 3.35
N THR A 24 -21.01 -23.13 2.15
CA THR A 24 -20.39 -23.41 0.85
C THR A 24 -19.62 -22.22 0.26
N LEU A 25 -19.43 -21.12 1.02
CA LEU A 25 -18.79 -19.91 0.52
C LEU A 25 -17.41 -20.18 -0.12
N ALA A 26 -16.55 -20.92 0.57
CA ALA A 26 -15.21 -21.25 0.08
C ALA A 26 -15.27 -22.11 -1.20
N THR A 27 -16.18 -23.08 -1.26
CA THR A 27 -16.35 -23.95 -2.43
C THR A 27 -16.89 -23.19 -3.64
N GLU A 28 -17.87 -22.35 -3.45
CA GLU A 28 -18.47 -21.53 -4.51
C GLU A 28 -17.48 -20.49 -5.04
N MET A 29 -16.74 -19.84 -4.14
CA MET A 29 -15.67 -18.90 -4.51
C MET A 29 -14.55 -19.61 -5.27
N GLY A 30 -14.10 -20.77 -4.79
CA GLY A 30 -13.08 -21.58 -5.44
C GLY A 30 -13.47 -22.01 -6.85
N ALA A 31 -14.71 -22.45 -7.04
CA ALA A 31 -15.22 -22.84 -8.35
C ALA A 31 -15.19 -21.70 -9.36
N MET A 32 -15.44 -20.47 -8.95
CA MET A 32 -15.30 -19.28 -9.80
C MET A 32 -13.82 -18.96 -10.07
N GLN A 33 -13.00 -18.93 -9.04
CA GLN A 33 -11.58 -18.53 -9.14
C GLN A 33 -10.74 -19.51 -9.96
N GLU A 34 -11.01 -20.81 -9.89
CA GLU A 34 -10.32 -21.84 -10.67
C GLU A 34 -10.51 -21.69 -12.20
N ARG A 35 -11.49 -20.94 -12.64
CA ARG A 35 -11.71 -20.61 -14.05
C ARG A 35 -10.75 -19.54 -14.56
N ILE A 36 -10.15 -18.78 -13.68
CA ILE A 36 -9.13 -17.76 -14.00
C ILE A 36 -7.78 -18.47 -14.00
N THR A 37 -7.35 -18.90 -15.16
CA THR A 37 -6.18 -19.77 -15.30
C THR A 37 -5.47 -19.57 -16.63
N SER A 38 -4.28 -20.18 -16.74
CA SER A 38 -3.54 -20.30 -17.98
C SER A 38 -3.75 -21.66 -18.61
N THR A 39 -3.89 -21.68 -19.92
CA THR A 39 -4.01 -22.91 -20.73
C THR A 39 -2.92 -22.91 -21.77
N LYS A 40 -2.82 -24.00 -22.53
CA LYS A 40 -1.89 -24.08 -23.67
C LYS A 40 -2.18 -23.04 -24.78
N LYS A 41 -3.40 -22.47 -24.81
CA LYS A 41 -3.85 -21.53 -25.85
C LYS A 41 -3.84 -20.08 -25.41
N GLY A 42 -3.71 -19.81 -24.11
CA GLY A 42 -3.74 -18.44 -23.57
C GLY A 42 -3.91 -18.40 -22.06
N SER A 43 -3.93 -17.19 -21.52
CA SER A 43 -4.08 -16.92 -20.09
C SER A 43 -5.16 -15.86 -19.84
N ILE A 44 -5.71 -15.88 -18.64
CA ILE A 44 -6.65 -14.87 -18.14
C ILE A 44 -5.95 -14.12 -17.02
N THR A 45 -5.78 -12.80 -17.20
CA THR A 45 -5.41 -11.89 -16.13
C THR A 45 -6.67 -11.22 -15.62
N SER A 46 -6.92 -11.24 -14.32
CA SER A 46 -8.08 -10.62 -13.71
C SER A 46 -7.68 -9.50 -12.75
N VAL A 47 -8.49 -8.45 -12.71
CA VAL A 47 -8.45 -7.43 -11.66
C VAL A 47 -9.81 -7.44 -10.98
N GLN A 48 -9.80 -7.72 -9.67
CA GLN A 48 -11.01 -7.90 -8.88
C GLN A 48 -11.08 -6.85 -7.79
N ALA A 49 -12.15 -6.05 -7.79
CA ALA A 49 -12.45 -5.16 -6.68
C ALA A 49 -13.17 -5.94 -5.59
N VAL A 50 -12.59 -6.02 -4.41
CA VAL A 50 -13.14 -6.73 -3.26
C VAL A 50 -13.60 -5.72 -2.22
N TYR A 51 -14.89 -5.69 -1.93
CA TYR A 51 -15.44 -4.90 -0.83
C TYR A 51 -15.15 -5.58 0.50
N VAL A 52 -14.58 -4.82 1.44
CA VAL A 52 -14.22 -5.30 2.78
C VAL A 52 -15.23 -4.71 3.79
N PRO A 53 -16.16 -5.50 4.32
CA PRO A 53 -17.15 -5.03 5.27
C PRO A 53 -16.49 -4.47 6.53
N ALA A 54 -16.85 -3.24 6.93
CA ALA A 54 -16.35 -2.57 8.13
C ALA A 54 -14.81 -2.49 8.23
N ASP A 55 -14.12 -2.47 7.10
CA ASP A 55 -12.65 -2.51 7.00
C ASP A 55 -12.01 -3.75 7.68
N ASP A 56 -12.78 -4.80 7.87
CA ASP A 56 -12.34 -6.06 8.51
C ASP A 56 -11.85 -7.08 7.47
N LEU A 57 -10.55 -7.14 7.27
CA LEU A 57 -9.90 -8.08 6.35
C LEU A 57 -10.07 -9.55 6.78
N THR A 58 -10.49 -9.79 8.02
CA THR A 58 -10.75 -11.15 8.55
C THR A 58 -12.18 -11.63 8.31
N ASP A 59 -13.07 -10.77 7.78
CA ASP A 59 -14.41 -11.18 7.37
C ASP A 59 -14.29 -12.35 6.36
N PRO A 60 -15.13 -13.41 6.51
CA PRO A 60 -15.02 -14.60 5.67
C PRO A 60 -15.03 -14.38 4.16
N ALA A 61 -15.75 -13.37 3.66
CA ALA A 61 -15.83 -13.12 2.22
C ALA A 61 -14.50 -12.60 1.66
N PRO A 62 -13.89 -11.49 2.14
CA PRO A 62 -12.58 -11.07 1.68
C PRO A 62 -11.50 -12.09 2.01
N ALA A 63 -11.48 -12.68 3.21
CA ALA A 63 -10.46 -13.65 3.59
C ALA A 63 -10.44 -14.88 2.66
N THR A 64 -11.60 -15.41 2.30
CA THR A 64 -11.72 -16.53 1.35
C THR A 64 -11.27 -16.12 -0.05
N THR A 65 -11.61 -14.90 -0.48
CA THR A 65 -11.20 -14.37 -1.79
C THR A 65 -9.68 -14.20 -1.87
N PHE A 66 -9.05 -13.65 -0.85
CA PHE A 66 -7.59 -13.38 -0.83
C PHE A 66 -6.75 -14.65 -0.98
N ALA A 67 -7.25 -15.79 -0.50
CA ALA A 67 -6.54 -17.07 -0.66
C ALA A 67 -6.33 -17.48 -2.12
N HIS A 68 -7.14 -16.98 -3.04
CA HIS A 68 -7.07 -17.28 -4.47
C HIS A 68 -6.31 -16.25 -5.31
N LEU A 69 -5.90 -15.11 -4.73
CA LEU A 69 -5.26 -14.02 -5.44
C LEU A 69 -3.74 -14.18 -5.46
N ASP A 70 -3.13 -13.82 -6.59
CA ASP A 70 -1.67 -13.79 -6.73
C ASP A 70 -1.06 -12.51 -6.17
N ALA A 71 -1.82 -11.41 -6.18
CA ALA A 71 -1.44 -10.15 -5.59
C ALA A 71 -2.65 -9.45 -4.99
N THR A 72 -2.43 -8.73 -3.89
CA THR A 72 -3.44 -7.91 -3.23
C THR A 72 -2.93 -6.48 -3.09
N THR A 73 -3.78 -5.52 -3.44
CA THR A 73 -3.55 -4.09 -3.17
C THR A 73 -4.61 -3.63 -2.19
N VAL A 74 -4.19 -3.36 -0.96
CA VAL A 74 -5.09 -2.97 0.14
C VAL A 74 -5.14 -1.45 0.24
N LEU A 75 -6.34 -0.87 0.13
CA LEU A 75 -6.58 0.54 0.37
C LEU A 75 -6.95 0.77 1.84
N SER A 76 -6.31 1.74 2.47
CA SER A 76 -6.46 2.05 3.89
C SER A 76 -7.01 3.45 4.12
N ARG A 77 -8.08 3.55 4.92
CA ARG A 77 -8.63 4.86 5.35
C ARG A 77 -7.61 5.65 6.16
N LYS A 78 -6.84 5.00 7.01
CA LYS A 78 -5.80 5.65 7.82
C LYS A 78 -4.73 6.33 6.96
N ILE A 79 -4.38 5.73 5.84
CA ILE A 79 -3.43 6.32 4.89
C ILE A 79 -4.07 7.49 4.12
N ALA A 80 -5.35 7.37 3.74
CA ALA A 80 -6.09 8.46 3.14
C ALA A 80 -6.21 9.68 4.08
N GLU A 81 -6.42 9.45 5.37
CA GLU A 81 -6.47 10.51 6.39
C GLU A 81 -5.15 11.28 6.54
N LEU A 82 -4.02 10.65 6.18
CA LEU A 82 -2.71 11.32 6.12
C LEU A 82 -2.51 12.15 4.84
N GLY A 83 -3.50 12.16 3.94
CA GLY A 83 -3.40 12.85 2.65
C GLY A 83 -2.51 12.13 1.62
N ILE A 84 -2.26 10.83 1.80
CA ILE A 84 -1.45 10.01 0.89
C ILE A 84 -2.38 9.32 -0.10
N TYR A 85 -2.23 9.64 -1.38
CA TYR A 85 -3.00 9.08 -2.47
C TYR A 85 -2.09 8.63 -3.62
N PRO A 86 -2.32 7.43 -4.22
CA PRO A 86 -3.33 6.43 -3.83
C PRO A 86 -3.08 5.89 -2.41
N ALA A 87 -4.16 5.65 -1.67
CA ALA A 87 -4.09 5.28 -0.24
C ALA A 87 -3.80 3.77 -0.04
N VAL A 88 -2.78 3.27 -0.72
CA VAL A 88 -2.35 1.88 -0.65
C VAL A 88 -1.54 1.63 0.62
N ASP A 89 -1.89 0.57 1.35
CA ASP A 89 -1.09 0.12 2.49
C ASP A 89 0.00 -0.85 2.01
N PRO A 90 1.28 -0.44 2.04
CA PRO A 90 2.37 -1.28 1.56
C PRO A 90 2.69 -2.47 2.48
N LEU A 91 2.28 -2.41 3.75
CA LEU A 91 2.50 -3.49 4.72
C LEU A 91 1.45 -4.60 4.59
N ASP A 92 0.20 -4.23 4.28
CA ASP A 92 -0.89 -5.17 4.10
C ASP A 92 -1.04 -5.67 2.65
N SER A 93 -0.39 -5.01 1.71
CA SER A 93 -0.39 -5.40 0.30
C SER A 93 0.68 -6.46 0.02
N THR A 94 0.36 -7.44 -0.81
CA THR A 94 1.24 -8.58 -1.10
C THR A 94 1.27 -8.91 -2.58
N SER A 95 2.33 -9.60 -3.02
CA SER A 95 2.43 -10.15 -4.37
C SER A 95 3.30 -11.41 -4.36
N ARG A 96 2.85 -12.46 -5.04
CA ARG A 96 3.61 -13.71 -5.18
C ARG A 96 4.84 -13.58 -6.07
N ILE A 97 4.85 -12.58 -6.96
CA ILE A 97 6.01 -12.32 -7.82
C ILE A 97 7.10 -11.48 -7.14
N LEU A 98 6.88 -11.02 -5.91
CA LEU A 98 7.89 -10.29 -5.14
C LEU A 98 8.95 -11.27 -4.61
N THR A 99 9.77 -11.77 -5.50
CA THR A 99 10.90 -12.67 -5.24
C THR A 99 12.11 -12.26 -6.08
N PRO A 100 13.34 -12.50 -5.61
CA PRO A 100 14.56 -12.14 -6.35
C PRO A 100 14.65 -12.80 -7.73
N GLU A 101 14.16 -14.04 -7.83
CA GLU A 101 14.20 -14.83 -9.07
C GLU A 101 13.35 -14.22 -10.19
N ILE A 102 12.29 -13.50 -9.84
CA ILE A 102 11.36 -12.90 -10.81
C ILE A 102 11.71 -11.42 -11.06
N LEU A 103 11.94 -10.66 -10.00
CA LEU A 103 12.10 -9.20 -10.08
C LEU A 103 13.57 -8.76 -10.15
N GLY A 104 14.51 -9.63 -9.82
CA GLY A 104 15.91 -9.28 -9.60
C GLY A 104 16.14 -8.72 -8.19
N ASP A 105 17.41 -8.78 -7.77
CA ASP A 105 17.82 -8.43 -6.40
C ASP A 105 17.55 -6.96 -6.07
N GLU A 106 17.78 -6.06 -6.99
CA GLU A 106 17.64 -4.61 -6.76
C GLU A 106 16.20 -4.24 -6.39
N HIS A 107 15.24 -4.66 -7.20
CA HIS A 107 13.82 -4.41 -6.94
C HIS A 107 13.35 -5.07 -5.65
N TYR A 108 13.70 -6.35 -5.48
CA TYR A 108 13.32 -7.11 -4.29
C TYR A 108 13.87 -6.47 -3.01
N ASN A 109 15.16 -6.17 -2.98
CA ASN A 109 15.81 -5.56 -1.81
C ASN A 109 15.25 -4.16 -1.51
N CYS A 110 15.02 -3.35 -2.54
CA CYS A 110 14.37 -2.05 -2.36
C CYS A 110 13.00 -2.19 -1.70
N ALA A 111 12.15 -3.09 -2.18
CA ALA A 111 10.82 -3.32 -1.61
C ALA A 111 10.89 -3.84 -0.17
N GLN A 112 11.82 -4.74 0.16
CA GLN A 112 12.01 -5.22 1.52
C GLN A 112 12.48 -4.11 2.47
N ARG A 113 13.46 -3.32 2.07
CA ARG A 113 13.95 -2.17 2.86
C ARG A 113 12.85 -1.16 3.14
N VAL A 114 12.01 -0.84 2.15
CA VAL A 114 10.84 0.05 2.34
C VAL A 114 9.89 -0.53 3.38
N LYS A 115 9.55 -1.82 3.27
CA LYS A 115 8.65 -2.49 4.22
C LYS A 115 9.23 -2.53 5.63
N GLU A 116 10.50 -2.86 5.78
CA GLU A 116 11.19 -2.89 7.07
C GLU A 116 11.22 -1.50 7.73
N LEU A 117 11.53 -0.46 6.95
CA LEU A 117 11.55 0.91 7.45
C LEU A 117 10.16 1.38 7.89
N LEU A 118 9.12 1.09 7.11
CA LEU A 118 7.74 1.46 7.46
C LEU A 118 7.22 0.64 8.65
N GLN A 119 7.60 -0.62 8.76
CA GLN A 119 7.26 -1.46 9.91
C GLN A 119 7.93 -0.92 11.18
N ARG A 120 9.22 -0.57 11.11
CA ARG A 120 9.94 0.06 12.22
C ARG A 120 9.28 1.37 12.65
N TYR A 121 8.91 2.21 11.68
CA TYR A 121 8.19 3.44 11.97
C TYR A 121 6.86 3.20 12.68
N LYS A 122 6.08 2.22 12.22
CA LYS A 122 4.82 1.83 12.86
C LYS A 122 5.01 1.42 14.32
N GLU A 123 6.05 0.65 14.63
CA GLU A 123 6.38 0.25 16.01
C GLU A 123 6.81 1.45 16.87
N LEU A 124 7.54 2.41 16.30
CA LEU A 124 7.98 3.61 17.01
C LEU A 124 6.86 4.64 17.25
N GLN A 125 5.77 4.60 16.45
CA GLN A 125 4.67 5.55 16.59
C GLN A 125 4.02 5.54 17.97
N ASP A 126 3.86 4.37 18.57
CA ASP A 126 3.30 4.23 19.91
C ASP A 126 4.23 4.85 20.97
N ILE A 127 5.53 4.66 20.82
CA ILE A 127 6.54 5.26 21.69
C ILE A 127 6.54 6.79 21.54
N ILE A 128 6.50 7.27 20.31
CA ILE A 128 6.46 8.71 20.01
C ILE A 128 5.21 9.37 20.62
N ALA A 129 4.06 8.70 20.54
CA ALA A 129 2.79 9.20 21.06
C ALA A 129 2.77 9.34 22.59
N ILE A 130 3.51 8.46 23.29
CA ILE A 130 3.53 8.42 24.76
C ILE A 130 4.68 9.26 25.32
N LEU A 131 5.89 9.12 24.77
CA LEU A 131 7.12 9.68 25.33
C LEU A 131 7.66 10.89 24.54
N GLY A 132 7.20 11.07 23.28
CA GLY A 132 7.72 12.09 22.38
C GLY A 132 8.95 11.64 21.59
N MET A 133 9.28 12.43 20.55
CA MET A 133 10.40 12.16 19.64
C MET A 133 11.77 12.25 20.35
N GLU A 134 11.88 13.05 21.40
CA GLU A 134 13.16 13.31 22.09
C GLU A 134 13.72 12.07 22.81
N GLU A 135 12.83 11.14 23.21
CA GLU A 135 13.21 9.91 23.91
C GLU A 135 13.74 8.82 22.98
N LEU A 136 13.65 9.02 21.66
CA LEU A 136 14.18 8.09 20.67
C LEU A 136 15.71 8.18 20.60
N SER A 137 16.35 7.05 20.30
CA SER A 137 17.76 7.03 19.90
C SER A 137 17.99 7.83 18.62
N GLU A 138 19.18 8.31 18.38
CA GLU A 138 19.51 9.03 17.13
C GLU A 138 19.28 8.17 15.89
N GLU A 139 19.51 6.86 15.99
CA GLU A 139 19.22 5.90 14.94
C GLU A 139 17.70 5.83 14.65
N ASP A 140 16.87 5.76 15.68
CA ASP A 140 15.43 5.73 15.54
C ASP A 140 14.87 7.06 15.02
N LYS A 141 15.41 8.19 15.45
CA LYS A 141 15.06 9.52 14.92
C LYS A 141 15.32 9.59 13.42
N LEU A 142 16.47 9.08 12.99
CA LEU A 142 16.83 9.02 11.58
C LEU A 142 15.90 8.08 10.81
N ALA A 143 15.60 6.91 11.34
CA ALA A 143 14.67 5.95 10.77
C ALA A 143 13.28 6.57 10.60
N VAL A 144 12.76 7.27 11.59
CA VAL A 144 11.48 8.00 11.54
C VAL A 144 11.51 9.08 10.45
N ALA A 145 12.57 9.88 10.38
CA ALA A 145 12.69 10.94 9.40
C ALA A 145 12.69 10.40 7.96
N ARG A 146 13.40 9.31 7.70
CA ARG A 146 13.42 8.64 6.39
C ARG A 146 12.10 7.94 6.09
N ALA A 147 11.50 7.28 7.06
CA ALA A 147 10.20 6.63 6.90
C ALA A 147 9.09 7.64 6.52
N ARG A 148 9.10 8.83 7.11
CA ARG A 148 8.14 9.89 6.75
C ARG A 148 8.33 10.37 5.31
N ARG A 149 9.58 10.51 4.85
CA ARG A 149 9.87 10.83 3.43
C ARG A 149 9.42 9.71 2.50
N VAL A 150 9.72 8.46 2.83
CA VAL A 150 9.24 7.28 2.09
C VAL A 150 7.72 7.27 2.02
N GLN A 151 7.04 7.49 3.13
CA GLN A 151 5.59 7.54 3.19
C GLN A 151 5.00 8.64 2.30
N ARG A 152 5.60 9.84 2.31
CA ARG A 152 5.21 10.94 1.42
C ARG A 152 5.49 10.62 -0.05
N PHE A 153 6.61 9.99 -0.36
CA PHE A 153 6.98 9.62 -1.72
C PHE A 153 6.14 8.45 -2.28
N LEU A 154 5.47 7.67 -1.44
CA LEU A 154 4.44 6.71 -1.87
C LEU A 154 3.20 7.40 -2.43
N SER A 155 2.95 8.67 -2.11
CA SER A 155 1.92 9.46 -2.76
C SER A 155 2.34 9.79 -4.20
N GLN A 156 1.39 9.71 -5.13
CA GLN A 156 1.68 9.93 -6.54
C GLN A 156 0.52 10.66 -7.21
N PRO A 157 0.77 11.65 -8.06
CA PRO A 157 -0.25 12.21 -8.94
C PRO A 157 -0.63 11.17 -9.98
N PHE A 158 -1.90 10.81 -10.10
CA PHE A 158 -2.36 9.81 -11.05
C PHE A 158 -3.54 10.33 -11.87
N HIS A 159 -3.66 9.86 -13.10
CA HIS A 159 -4.54 10.41 -14.12
C HIS A 159 -6.01 10.44 -13.71
N VAL A 160 -6.52 9.40 -13.03
CA VAL A 160 -7.92 9.34 -12.59
C VAL A 160 -8.25 10.42 -11.57
N ALA A 161 -7.27 10.88 -10.78
CA ALA A 161 -7.46 11.88 -9.76
C ALA A 161 -7.33 13.33 -10.28
N GLU A 162 -6.89 13.57 -11.49
CA GLU A 162 -6.64 14.91 -12.06
C GLU A 162 -7.85 15.84 -11.91
N GLN A 163 -9.04 15.32 -12.19
CA GLN A 163 -10.29 16.09 -12.09
C GLN A 163 -10.62 16.55 -10.67
N PHE A 164 -10.06 15.91 -9.63
CA PHE A 164 -10.29 16.25 -8.22
C PHE A 164 -9.15 17.07 -7.64
N THR A 165 -7.91 16.80 -8.03
CA THR A 165 -6.72 17.42 -7.46
C THR A 165 -6.25 18.64 -8.26
N GLY A 166 -6.59 18.71 -9.55
CA GLY A 166 -6.04 19.70 -10.49
C GLY A 166 -4.56 19.47 -10.83
N ILE A 167 -3.97 18.35 -10.40
CA ILE A 167 -2.58 17.98 -10.66
C ILE A 167 -2.55 16.95 -11.78
N PRO A 168 -1.80 17.17 -12.85
CA PRO A 168 -1.65 16.18 -13.93
C PRO A 168 -1.03 14.88 -13.41
N GLY A 169 -1.58 13.75 -13.85
CA GLY A 169 -1.04 12.44 -13.52
C GLY A 169 0.31 12.18 -14.18
N VAL A 170 1.15 11.44 -13.50
CA VAL A 170 2.49 11.05 -13.99
C VAL A 170 2.62 9.54 -13.95
N LEU A 171 2.95 8.93 -15.08
CA LEU A 171 3.34 7.54 -15.15
C LEU A 171 4.86 7.44 -14.95
N VAL A 172 5.28 6.84 -13.86
CA VAL A 172 6.70 6.70 -13.50
C VAL A 172 7.18 5.30 -13.85
N ASP A 173 8.35 5.21 -14.48
CA ASP A 173 8.99 3.92 -14.72
C ASP A 173 9.41 3.25 -13.40
N ILE A 174 9.33 1.91 -13.35
CA ILE A 174 9.68 1.16 -12.16
C ILE A 174 11.13 1.37 -11.72
N LYS A 175 12.04 1.59 -12.66
CA LYS A 175 13.45 1.87 -12.36
C LYS A 175 13.64 3.20 -11.65
N ASP A 176 12.90 4.23 -12.09
CA ASP A 176 12.94 5.54 -11.45
C ASP A 176 12.32 5.48 -10.05
N THR A 177 11.27 4.69 -9.87
CA THR A 177 10.68 4.41 -8.56
C THR A 177 11.69 3.75 -7.62
N ILE A 178 12.36 2.68 -8.05
CA ILE A 178 13.37 1.97 -7.26
C ILE A 178 14.53 2.89 -6.90
N LYS A 179 15.04 3.65 -7.87
CA LYS A 179 16.08 4.66 -7.68
C LYS A 179 15.67 5.66 -6.59
N GLY A 180 14.48 6.22 -6.70
CA GLY A 180 13.98 7.22 -5.76
C GLY A 180 13.90 6.71 -4.33
N PHE A 181 13.34 5.53 -4.11
CA PHE A 181 13.28 4.94 -2.77
C PHE A 181 14.66 4.61 -2.22
N ASN A 182 15.57 4.06 -3.03
CA ASN A 182 16.94 3.79 -2.59
C ASN A 182 17.66 5.07 -2.16
N MET A 183 17.59 6.15 -2.92
CA MET A 183 18.19 7.44 -2.55
C MET A 183 17.67 7.98 -1.22
N ILE A 184 16.36 7.84 -0.94
CA ILE A 184 15.78 8.24 0.34
C ILE A 184 16.33 7.38 1.49
N MET A 185 16.35 6.06 1.30
CA MET A 185 16.77 5.11 2.34
C MET A 185 18.28 5.15 2.60
N ASP A 186 19.09 5.46 1.59
CA ASP A 186 20.54 5.61 1.70
C ASP A 186 20.95 6.94 2.34
N GLY A 187 19.99 7.85 2.51
CA GLY A 187 20.20 9.12 3.21
C GLY A 187 20.74 10.25 2.37
N GLU A 188 20.83 10.08 1.07
CA GLU A 188 21.29 11.14 0.16
C GLU A 188 20.41 12.39 0.23
N LEU A 189 19.15 12.23 0.61
CA LEU A 189 18.14 13.28 0.62
C LEU A 189 17.70 13.67 2.05
N ASP A 190 18.46 13.31 3.08
CA ASP A 190 18.13 13.63 4.47
C ASP A 190 18.06 15.13 4.76
N HIS A 191 18.72 15.95 3.95
CA HIS A 191 18.73 17.41 4.07
C HIS A 191 17.46 18.08 3.52
N LEU A 192 16.65 17.38 2.73
CA LEU A 192 15.43 17.93 2.12
C LEU A 192 14.23 17.83 3.09
N PRO A 193 13.32 18.80 3.09
CA PRO A 193 12.12 18.74 3.90
C PRO A 193 11.17 17.63 3.44
N GLU A 194 10.48 16.95 4.36
CA GLU A 194 9.56 15.85 4.03
C GLU A 194 8.42 16.25 3.08
N ALA A 195 7.98 17.51 3.13
CA ALA A 195 6.92 18.02 2.28
C ALA A 195 7.28 18.02 0.78
N ALA A 196 8.58 18.04 0.46
CA ALA A 196 9.07 18.01 -0.91
C ALA A 196 8.74 16.70 -1.64
N PHE A 197 8.55 15.62 -0.90
CA PHE A 197 8.28 14.28 -1.45
C PHE A 197 6.79 14.00 -1.71
N ASN A 198 5.90 14.91 -1.31
CA ASN A 198 4.47 14.70 -1.43
C ASN A 198 3.98 14.94 -2.86
N LEU A 199 3.19 13.99 -3.38
CA LEU A 199 2.60 14.05 -4.74
C LEU A 199 3.63 14.37 -5.82
N LYS A 200 4.72 13.61 -5.84
CA LYS A 200 5.78 13.67 -6.85
C LYS A 200 5.78 12.42 -7.70
N GLY A 201 6.13 12.59 -8.97
CA GLY A 201 6.33 11.47 -9.89
C GLY A 201 7.70 10.84 -9.68
N THR A 202 8.75 11.49 -10.13
CA THR A 202 10.13 11.01 -9.99
C THR A 202 10.83 11.66 -8.79
N ILE A 203 11.98 11.10 -8.42
CA ILE A 203 12.77 11.66 -7.31
C ILE A 203 13.37 13.01 -7.66
N GLU A 204 13.65 13.25 -8.92
CA GLU A 204 14.16 14.54 -9.42
C GLU A 204 13.17 15.68 -9.14
N GLU A 205 11.87 15.43 -9.32
CA GLU A 205 10.83 16.41 -8.98
C GLU A 205 10.80 16.73 -7.47
N ALA A 206 11.07 15.73 -6.63
CA ALA A 206 11.15 15.91 -5.18
C ALA A 206 12.39 16.72 -4.79
N ILE A 207 13.53 16.46 -5.43
CA ILE A 207 14.79 17.20 -5.21
C ILE A 207 14.58 18.67 -5.59
N GLU A 208 14.09 18.95 -6.79
CA GLU A 208 13.83 20.32 -7.25
C GLU A 208 12.90 21.08 -6.30
N ALA A 209 11.81 20.44 -5.88
CA ALA A 209 10.87 21.03 -4.93
C ALA A 209 11.52 21.29 -3.57
N GLY A 210 12.34 20.36 -3.09
CA GLY A 210 13.04 20.50 -1.80
C GLY A 210 14.07 21.62 -1.81
N GLU A 211 14.88 21.72 -2.87
CA GLU A 211 15.85 22.80 -3.04
C GLU A 211 15.19 24.18 -3.11
N LYS A 212 14.07 24.27 -3.82
CA LYS A 212 13.27 25.50 -3.89
C LYS A 212 12.74 25.89 -2.50
N MET A 213 12.18 24.96 -1.73
CA MET A 213 11.71 25.22 -0.37
C MET A 213 12.84 25.71 0.55
N LEU A 214 14.04 25.12 0.41
CA LEU A 214 15.20 25.54 1.20
C LEU A 214 15.73 26.92 0.81
N ALA A 215 15.65 27.29 -0.46
CA ALA A 215 16.02 28.62 -0.94
C ALA A 215 15.05 29.68 -0.40
N GLU A 216 13.75 29.43 -0.52
CA GLU A 216 12.70 30.35 -0.01
C GLU A 216 12.79 30.53 1.52
N ALA A 217 13.13 29.48 2.26
CA ALA A 217 13.32 29.55 3.72
C ALA A 217 14.55 30.35 4.15
N LYS A 218 15.54 30.55 3.27
CA LYS A 218 16.73 31.38 3.55
C LYS A 218 16.50 32.88 3.25
N GLU A 219 15.51 33.17 2.41
CA GLU A 219 15.14 34.55 2.05
C GLU A 219 14.10 35.19 2.98
N SER A 220 13.46 34.38 3.84
CA SER A 220 12.48 34.79 4.85
C SER A 220 13.09 35.04 6.22
#